data_c117f80e4f6244800c0f82fdcbffd93c
#
_entry.id   c117f80e4f6244800c0f82fdcbffd93c
#
_cell.length_a   1.000
_cell.length_b   1.000
_cell.length_c   1.000
_cell.angle_alpha   90.00
_cell.angle_beta   90.00
_cell.angle_gamma   90.00
#
_symmetry.space_group_name_H-M   'P 1'
#
loop_
_entity.id
_entity.type
_entity.pdbx_description
1 polymer ?
#
loop_
_entity_poly.entity_id
_entity_poly.type
_entity_poly.pdbx_seq_one_letter_code
_entity_poly.pdbx_strand_id
1 'polypeptide(L)'
;IGLIHDGHRRYARKEGLLSFEVSYKIGMTRLKECIGWCDEVGIDFITSWLLSRENLSRPQEELEPYFQVLNELFEELLIDDVVDNFKIEFIGSTDLLPDFLQETIKQLKEVRGGGQKTLTIALGYGGRQEILDAIKGLIDQNRNDENDFDELLENVTDEQLRQHLYSPETPDIDLIIRTSGESRLSGFLLWQSAYSEVIFQDVYWPEFRKIDFLR
;
A
#
# COMPACT_ATOMS: atom_id res chain seq x y z
N ILE A 1 7.69 5.73 -5.53
CA ILE A 1 6.51 5.56 -6.40
C ILE A 1 5.34 4.96 -5.62
N GLY A 2 4.11 5.42 -5.89
CA GLY A 2 2.86 4.86 -5.37
C GLY A 2 2.07 4.12 -6.46
N LEU A 3 1.56 2.93 -6.16
CA LEU A 3 0.82 2.08 -7.10
C LEU A 3 -0.61 1.82 -6.61
N ILE A 4 -1.61 2.21 -7.41
CA ILE A 4 -3.03 1.92 -7.18
C ILE A 4 -3.48 0.88 -8.19
N HIS A 5 -3.59 -0.37 -7.74
CA HIS A 5 -3.88 -1.55 -8.54
C HIS A 5 -5.37 -1.68 -8.84
N ASP A 6 -5.90 -0.86 -9.72
CA ASP A 6 -7.33 -0.87 -10.03
C ASP A 6 -7.65 -1.65 -11.31
N GLY A 7 -8.88 -2.15 -11.39
CA GLY A 7 -9.42 -2.79 -12.59
C GLY A 7 -9.64 -4.30 -12.54
N HIS A 8 -9.26 -5.00 -11.46
CA HIS A 8 -9.38 -6.47 -11.35
C HIS A 8 -10.76 -7.02 -11.70
N ARG A 9 -11.83 -6.47 -11.11
CA ARG A 9 -13.19 -6.96 -11.36
C ARG A 9 -13.68 -6.63 -12.75
N ARG A 10 -13.26 -5.50 -13.31
CA ARG A 10 -13.59 -5.11 -14.70
C ARG A 10 -12.84 -6.01 -15.69
N TYR A 11 -11.58 -6.29 -15.42
CA TYR A 11 -10.79 -7.26 -16.19
C TYR A 11 -11.42 -8.65 -16.18
N ALA A 12 -11.78 -9.19 -15.01
CA ALA A 12 -12.40 -10.50 -14.89
C ALA A 12 -13.70 -10.59 -15.73
N ARG A 13 -14.52 -9.55 -15.71
CA ARG A 13 -15.75 -9.51 -16.52
C ARG A 13 -15.45 -9.42 -18.04
N LYS A 14 -14.47 -8.62 -18.43
CA LYS A 14 -14.02 -8.46 -19.82
C LYS A 14 -13.53 -9.79 -20.39
N GLU A 15 -12.73 -10.52 -19.62
CA GLU A 15 -12.13 -11.79 -20.03
C GLU A 15 -13.05 -13.00 -19.77
N GLY A 16 -14.26 -12.80 -19.21
CA GLY A 16 -15.20 -13.89 -18.93
C GLY A 16 -14.68 -14.88 -17.89
N LEU A 17 -13.88 -14.42 -16.91
CA LEU A 17 -13.32 -15.28 -15.87
C LEU A 17 -14.43 -15.77 -14.93
N LEU A 18 -14.32 -17.02 -14.47
CA LEU A 18 -15.32 -17.66 -13.60
C LEU A 18 -15.35 -17.05 -12.19
N SER A 19 -14.23 -16.46 -11.74
CA SER A 19 -14.15 -15.79 -10.44
C SER A 19 -13.21 -14.58 -10.48
N PHE A 20 -13.38 -13.66 -9.55
CA PHE A 20 -12.45 -12.54 -9.36
C PHE A 20 -11.09 -13.00 -8.83
N GLU A 21 -11.04 -14.12 -8.11
CA GLU A 21 -9.82 -14.72 -7.59
C GLU A 21 -8.76 -14.91 -8.67
N VAL A 22 -9.14 -15.44 -9.84
CA VAL A 22 -8.22 -15.61 -10.97
C VAL A 22 -7.61 -14.28 -11.39
N SER A 23 -8.42 -13.22 -11.47
CA SER A 23 -7.93 -11.88 -11.79
C SER A 23 -7.00 -11.33 -10.70
N TYR A 24 -7.29 -11.61 -9.43
CA TYR A 24 -6.43 -11.21 -8.32
C TYR A 24 -5.07 -11.92 -8.40
N LYS A 25 -5.02 -13.24 -8.64
CA LYS A 25 -3.77 -13.99 -8.81
C LYS A 25 -2.91 -13.45 -9.97
N ILE A 26 -3.53 -13.16 -11.11
CA ILE A 26 -2.85 -12.51 -12.24
C ILE A 26 -2.26 -11.15 -11.81
N GLY A 27 -3.03 -10.37 -11.06
CA GLY A 27 -2.59 -9.06 -10.57
C GLY A 27 -1.46 -9.13 -9.55
N MET A 28 -1.38 -10.18 -8.72
CA MET A 28 -0.27 -10.38 -7.78
C MET A 28 1.01 -10.79 -8.52
N THR A 29 0.90 -11.64 -9.55
CA THR A 29 2.04 -11.91 -10.46
C THR A 29 2.53 -10.61 -11.12
N ARG A 30 1.61 -9.76 -11.56
CA ARG A 30 1.94 -8.45 -12.16
C ARG A 30 2.63 -7.53 -11.15
N LEU A 31 2.24 -7.57 -9.86
CA LEU A 31 2.91 -6.80 -8.82
C LEU A 31 4.37 -7.22 -8.68
N LYS A 32 4.66 -8.52 -8.60
CA LYS A 32 6.05 -9.02 -8.53
C LYS A 32 6.88 -8.57 -9.73
N GLU A 33 6.34 -8.68 -10.94
CA GLU A 33 7.01 -8.16 -12.12
C GLU A 33 7.26 -6.64 -12.04
N CYS A 34 6.27 -5.86 -11.55
CA CYS A 34 6.41 -4.42 -11.41
C CYS A 34 7.47 -4.04 -10.37
N ILE A 35 7.58 -4.78 -9.25
CA ILE A 35 8.66 -4.61 -8.28
C ILE A 35 10.03 -4.80 -8.96
N GLY A 36 10.17 -5.84 -9.77
CA GLY A 36 11.38 -6.06 -10.56
C GLY A 36 11.70 -4.93 -11.54
N TRP A 37 10.68 -4.34 -12.20
CA TRP A 37 10.89 -3.19 -13.07
C TRP A 37 11.32 -1.95 -12.29
N CYS A 38 10.75 -1.74 -11.09
CA CYS A 38 11.18 -0.66 -10.20
C CYS A 38 12.63 -0.84 -9.76
N ASP A 39 13.04 -2.07 -9.43
CA ASP A 39 14.42 -2.38 -9.05
C ASP A 39 15.40 -2.11 -10.20
N GLU A 40 15.06 -2.54 -11.42
CA GLU A 40 15.88 -2.33 -12.64
C GLU A 40 16.12 -0.84 -12.94
N VAL A 41 15.13 0.03 -12.71
CA VAL A 41 15.26 1.47 -12.97
C VAL A 41 15.73 2.28 -11.77
N GLY A 42 16.09 1.62 -10.66
CA GLY A 42 16.67 2.26 -9.49
C GLY A 42 15.67 3.00 -8.62
N ILE A 43 14.41 2.56 -8.53
CA ILE A 43 13.42 3.09 -7.60
C ILE A 43 13.64 2.46 -6.24
N ASP A 44 13.84 3.29 -5.21
CA ASP A 44 14.18 2.82 -3.86
C ASP A 44 12.95 2.68 -2.95
N PHE A 45 11.88 3.42 -3.21
CA PHE A 45 10.66 3.42 -2.39
C PHE A 45 9.43 3.10 -3.24
N ILE A 46 8.76 1.99 -2.92
CA ILE A 46 7.54 1.54 -3.60
C ILE A 46 6.44 1.44 -2.55
N THR A 47 5.31 2.11 -2.74
CA THR A 47 4.11 1.88 -1.93
C THR A 47 3.01 1.27 -2.80
N SER A 48 2.60 0.06 -2.45
CA SER A 48 1.63 -0.76 -3.18
C SER A 48 0.32 -0.83 -2.42
N TRP A 49 -0.78 -0.26 -2.97
CA TRP A 49 -2.09 -0.28 -2.32
C TRP A 49 -2.89 -1.50 -2.71
N LEU A 50 -2.84 -2.55 -1.92
CA LEU A 50 -3.53 -3.81 -2.20
C LEU A 50 -4.97 -3.83 -1.66
N LEU A 51 -5.21 -3.21 -0.49
CA LEU A 51 -6.54 -3.22 0.12
C LEU A 51 -6.85 -1.88 0.77
N SER A 52 -7.92 -1.20 0.32
CA SER A 52 -8.38 0.02 0.99
C SER A 52 -9.19 -0.32 2.25
N ARG A 53 -9.24 0.64 3.20
CA ARG A 53 -10.06 0.50 4.41
C ARG A 53 -11.54 0.32 4.06
N GLU A 54 -12.05 1.05 3.07
CA GLU A 54 -13.42 0.96 2.59
C GLU A 54 -13.73 -0.44 2.02
N ASN A 55 -12.74 -1.09 1.43
CA ASN A 55 -12.92 -2.43 0.87
C ASN A 55 -13.12 -3.51 1.94
N LEU A 56 -12.71 -3.28 3.20
CA LEU A 56 -13.00 -4.18 4.31
C LEU A 56 -14.50 -4.32 4.63
N SER A 57 -15.33 -3.37 4.16
CA SER A 57 -16.80 -3.46 4.29
C SER A 57 -17.48 -4.30 3.21
N ARG A 58 -16.73 -4.88 2.27
CA ARG A 58 -17.30 -5.78 1.25
C ARG A 58 -17.85 -7.06 1.87
N PRO A 59 -18.78 -7.76 1.17
CA PRO A 59 -19.25 -9.06 1.62
C PRO A 59 -18.09 -10.03 1.85
N GLN A 60 -18.20 -10.85 2.89
CA GLN A 60 -17.16 -11.83 3.26
C GLN A 60 -16.86 -12.82 2.12
N GLU A 61 -17.86 -13.19 1.36
CA GLU A 61 -17.74 -14.06 0.17
C GLU A 61 -16.79 -13.49 -0.90
N GLU A 62 -16.63 -12.16 -0.96
CA GLU A 62 -15.68 -11.49 -1.86
C GLU A 62 -14.31 -11.32 -1.20
N LEU A 63 -14.28 -11.06 0.11
CA LEU A 63 -13.04 -10.78 0.85
C LEU A 63 -12.24 -12.05 1.12
N GLU A 64 -12.89 -13.15 1.49
CA GLU A 64 -12.20 -14.38 1.87
C GLU A 64 -11.31 -14.95 0.75
N PRO A 65 -11.77 -15.09 -0.50
CA PRO A 65 -10.88 -15.48 -1.60
C PRO A 65 -9.75 -14.46 -1.84
N TYR A 66 -10.00 -13.19 -1.63
CA TYR A 66 -8.97 -12.15 -1.79
C TYR A 66 -7.89 -12.25 -0.71
N PHE A 67 -8.28 -12.51 0.55
CA PHE A 67 -7.33 -12.73 1.64
C PHE A 67 -6.45 -13.97 1.41
N GLN A 68 -7.01 -15.05 0.83
CA GLN A 68 -6.22 -16.21 0.45
C GLN A 68 -5.18 -15.87 -0.62
N VAL A 69 -5.57 -15.11 -1.64
CA VAL A 69 -4.64 -14.66 -2.69
C VAL A 69 -3.54 -13.74 -2.12
N LEU A 70 -3.88 -12.87 -1.16
CA LEU A 70 -2.87 -12.05 -0.48
C LEU A 70 -1.90 -12.93 0.33
N ASN A 71 -2.42 -13.94 1.01
CA ASN A 71 -1.58 -14.85 1.80
C ASN A 71 -0.63 -15.63 0.88
N GLU A 72 -1.12 -16.19 -0.23
CA GLU A 72 -0.30 -16.84 -1.25
C GLU A 72 0.83 -15.91 -1.74
N LEU A 73 0.52 -14.65 -2.06
CA LEU A 73 1.53 -13.66 -2.44
C LEU A 73 2.58 -13.48 -1.34
N PHE A 74 2.17 -13.33 -0.08
CA PHE A 74 3.09 -13.06 1.01
C PHE A 74 3.97 -14.26 1.33
N GLU A 75 3.43 -15.48 1.25
CA GLU A 75 4.22 -16.71 1.33
C GLU A 75 5.26 -16.81 0.19
N GLU A 76 4.88 -16.44 -1.03
CA GLU A 76 5.82 -16.37 -2.15
C GLU A 76 6.93 -15.34 -1.89
N LEU A 77 6.60 -14.14 -1.41
CA LEU A 77 7.57 -13.07 -1.13
C LEU A 77 8.58 -13.44 -0.01
N LEU A 78 8.29 -14.43 0.84
CA LEU A 78 9.26 -14.93 1.81
C LEU A 78 10.54 -15.47 1.15
N ILE A 79 10.41 -16.03 -0.05
CA ILE A 79 11.47 -16.75 -0.76
C ILE A 79 11.77 -16.22 -2.16
N ASP A 80 11.01 -15.22 -2.64
CA ASP A 80 11.16 -14.70 -4.01
C ASP A 80 12.33 -13.71 -4.08
N ASP A 81 13.28 -13.96 -4.96
CA ASP A 81 14.49 -13.15 -5.18
C ASP A 81 14.16 -11.70 -5.62
N VAL A 82 12.97 -11.47 -6.18
CA VAL A 82 12.53 -10.15 -6.66
C VAL A 82 12.50 -9.10 -5.55
N VAL A 83 12.40 -9.52 -4.28
CA VAL A 83 12.39 -8.61 -3.12
C VAL A 83 13.66 -8.68 -2.27
N ASP A 84 14.75 -9.32 -2.73
CA ASP A 84 15.97 -9.47 -1.93
C ASP A 84 16.61 -8.14 -1.55
N ASN A 85 16.47 -7.11 -2.41
CA ASN A 85 16.97 -5.76 -2.14
C ASN A 85 16.01 -4.91 -1.30
N PHE A 86 14.79 -5.42 -1.01
CA PHE A 86 13.74 -4.64 -0.35
C PHE A 86 13.51 -5.06 1.10
N LYS A 87 13.48 -4.07 1.98
CA LYS A 87 12.79 -4.15 3.26
C LYS A 87 11.29 -4.11 2.99
N ILE A 88 10.53 -5.04 3.56
CA ILE A 88 9.06 -5.06 3.41
C ILE A 88 8.40 -4.50 4.65
N GLU A 89 7.60 -3.46 4.45
CA GLU A 89 6.80 -2.80 5.48
C GLU A 89 5.30 -2.91 5.18
N PHE A 90 4.49 -2.81 6.22
CA PHE A 90 3.03 -2.83 6.09
C PHE A 90 2.44 -1.63 6.80
N ILE A 91 1.52 -0.94 6.13
CA ILE A 91 0.77 0.19 6.67
C ILE A 91 -0.75 -0.03 6.54
N GLY A 92 -1.50 0.63 7.41
CA GLY A 92 -2.96 0.54 7.48
C GLY A 92 -3.44 -0.35 8.63
N SER A 93 -4.70 -0.75 8.58
CA SER A 93 -5.39 -1.49 9.67
C SER A 93 -5.18 -3.00 9.52
N THR A 94 -3.94 -3.47 9.71
CA THR A 94 -3.60 -4.90 9.58
C THR A 94 -4.20 -5.76 10.71
N ASP A 95 -4.56 -5.14 11.83
CA ASP A 95 -5.29 -5.74 12.96
C ASP A 95 -6.72 -6.18 12.62
N LEU A 96 -7.30 -5.63 11.54
CA LEU A 96 -8.63 -5.99 11.04
C LEU A 96 -8.61 -7.17 10.04
N LEU A 97 -7.43 -7.68 9.70
CA LEU A 97 -7.28 -8.81 8.77
C LEU A 97 -7.45 -10.15 9.51
N PRO A 98 -7.75 -11.24 8.78
CA PRO A 98 -7.80 -12.58 9.38
C PRO A 98 -6.47 -12.99 10.04
N ASP A 99 -6.55 -13.77 11.13
CA ASP A 99 -5.38 -14.18 11.93
C ASP A 99 -4.28 -14.85 11.09
N PHE A 100 -4.65 -15.71 10.14
CA PHE A 100 -3.67 -16.38 9.28
C PHE A 100 -2.85 -15.38 8.45
N LEU A 101 -3.50 -14.33 7.96
CA LEU A 101 -2.83 -13.29 7.15
C LEU A 101 -1.94 -12.39 8.04
N GLN A 102 -2.39 -12.09 9.26
CA GLN A 102 -1.58 -11.36 10.24
C GLN A 102 -0.30 -12.12 10.60
N GLU A 103 -0.39 -13.45 10.76
CA GLU A 103 0.78 -14.30 11.05
C GLU A 103 1.78 -14.30 9.90
N THR A 104 1.33 -14.44 8.65
CA THR A 104 2.21 -14.38 7.47
C THR A 104 2.85 -12.99 7.30
N ILE A 105 2.09 -11.90 7.57
CA ILE A 105 2.63 -10.53 7.59
C ILE A 105 3.76 -10.41 8.62
N LYS A 106 3.58 -10.97 9.82
CA LYS A 106 4.60 -10.94 10.88
C LYS A 106 5.86 -11.66 10.43
N GLN A 107 5.73 -12.87 9.89
CA GLN A 107 6.85 -13.65 9.36
C GLN A 107 7.58 -12.89 8.24
N LEU A 108 6.84 -12.26 7.34
CA LEU A 108 7.42 -11.52 6.22
C LEU A 108 8.22 -10.30 6.71
N LYS A 109 7.71 -9.56 7.71
CA LYS A 109 8.45 -8.47 8.36
C LYS A 109 9.75 -8.94 9.02
N GLU A 110 9.73 -10.11 9.66
CA GLU A 110 10.92 -10.68 10.30
C GLU A 110 11.97 -11.12 9.27
N VAL A 111 11.56 -11.82 8.21
CA VAL A 111 12.45 -12.34 7.17
C VAL A 111 12.96 -11.25 6.25
N ARG A 112 12.11 -10.30 5.87
CA ARG A 112 12.41 -9.21 4.93
C ARG A 112 12.52 -7.85 5.62
N GLY A 113 12.95 -7.83 6.89
CA GLY A 113 13.13 -6.60 7.68
C GLY A 113 14.39 -5.80 7.34
N GLY A 114 15.26 -6.32 6.50
CA GLY A 114 16.49 -5.67 6.02
C GLY A 114 16.48 -5.50 4.51
N GLY A 115 17.04 -4.39 4.02
CA GLY A 115 17.14 -4.09 2.60
C GLY A 115 17.60 -2.66 2.39
N GLN A 116 18.14 -2.36 1.21
CA GLN A 116 18.55 -1.00 0.85
C GLN A 116 17.37 -0.18 0.30
N LYS A 117 16.34 -0.86 -0.21
CA LYS A 117 15.11 -0.30 -0.75
C LYS A 117 13.93 -0.67 0.15
N THR A 118 12.81 0.01 -0.02
CA THR A 118 11.61 -0.24 0.79
C THR A 118 10.39 -0.53 -0.10
N LEU A 119 9.75 -1.67 0.14
CA LEU A 119 8.44 -2.01 -0.38
C LEU A 119 7.41 -1.88 0.73
N THR A 120 6.58 -0.85 0.68
CA THR A 120 5.48 -0.64 1.62
C THR A 120 4.19 -1.21 1.03
N ILE A 121 3.58 -2.15 1.75
CA ILE A 121 2.31 -2.77 1.37
C ILE A 121 1.19 -2.16 2.21
N ALA A 122 0.27 -1.46 1.57
CA ALA A 122 -0.86 -0.79 2.21
C ALA A 122 -2.10 -1.72 2.24
N LEU A 123 -2.51 -2.15 3.45
CA LEU A 123 -3.61 -3.08 3.72
C LEU A 123 -4.62 -2.50 4.70
N GLY A 124 -5.90 -2.51 4.33
CA GLY A 124 -6.91 -1.80 5.12
C GLY A 124 -6.57 -0.33 5.29
N TYR A 125 -5.86 0.22 4.31
CA TYR A 125 -5.30 1.57 4.37
C TYR A 125 -6.29 2.61 3.83
N GLY A 126 -6.32 3.77 4.50
CA GLY A 126 -7.01 4.97 4.05
C GLY A 126 -6.35 6.21 4.61
N GLY A 127 -5.93 7.16 3.76
CA GLY A 127 -5.16 8.33 4.17
C GLY A 127 -5.88 9.26 5.15
N ARG A 128 -7.22 9.31 5.11
CA ARG A 128 -7.99 10.05 6.14
C ARG A 128 -7.82 9.41 7.51
N GLN A 129 -7.84 8.08 7.59
CA GLN A 129 -7.64 7.37 8.86
C GLN A 129 -6.20 7.55 9.35
N GLU A 130 -5.22 7.43 8.47
CA GLU A 130 -3.82 7.66 8.82
C GLU A 130 -3.61 9.06 9.45
N ILE A 131 -4.15 10.11 8.83
CA ILE A 131 -4.06 11.48 9.37
C ILE A 131 -4.74 11.58 10.74
N LEU A 132 -5.92 10.96 10.91
CA LEU A 132 -6.62 10.96 12.20
C LEU A 132 -5.81 10.23 13.27
N ASP A 133 -5.18 9.12 12.93
CA ASP A 133 -4.37 8.35 13.87
C ASP A 133 -3.05 9.08 14.19
N ALA A 134 -2.46 9.76 13.22
CA ALA A 134 -1.30 10.62 13.42
C ALA A 134 -1.60 11.79 14.39
N ILE A 135 -2.74 12.45 14.23
CA ILE A 135 -3.19 13.51 15.15
C ILE A 135 -3.36 12.95 16.57
N LYS A 136 -3.98 11.79 16.72
CA LYS A 136 -4.15 11.16 18.04
C LYS A 136 -2.79 10.81 18.66
N GLY A 137 -1.88 10.22 17.88
CA GLY A 137 -0.53 9.90 18.34
C GLY A 137 0.24 11.14 18.82
N LEU A 138 0.15 12.23 18.07
CA LEU A 138 0.75 13.52 18.44
C LEU A 138 0.17 14.06 19.76
N ILE A 139 -1.14 14.02 19.93
CA ILE A 139 -1.81 14.46 21.18
C ILE A 139 -1.41 13.56 22.35
N ASP A 140 -1.43 12.24 22.16
CA ASP A 140 -1.13 11.28 23.25
C ASP A 140 0.33 11.40 23.71
N GLN A 141 1.28 11.62 22.80
CA GLN A 141 2.68 11.88 23.15
C GLN A 141 2.82 13.11 24.03
N ASN A 142 2.20 14.22 23.65
CA ASN A 142 2.33 15.49 24.38
C ASN A 142 1.57 15.52 25.72
N ARG A 143 0.53 14.68 25.88
CA ARG A 143 -0.14 14.51 27.18
C ARG A 143 0.76 13.89 28.25
N ASN A 144 1.66 13.00 27.84
CA ASN A 144 2.54 12.27 28.75
C ASN A 144 3.77 13.09 29.17
N ASP A 145 4.13 14.15 28.43
CA ASP A 145 5.34 14.94 28.63
C ASP A 145 5.14 16.16 29.54
N GLU A 146 4.01 16.26 30.26
CA GLU A 146 3.63 17.43 31.10
C GLU A 146 3.61 18.77 30.32
N ASN A 147 3.68 18.73 29.00
CA ASN A 147 3.63 19.92 28.16
C ASN A 147 2.23 20.54 28.17
N ASP A 148 2.19 21.87 28.17
CA ASP A 148 0.95 22.60 28.07
C ASP A 148 0.31 22.33 26.69
N PHE A 149 -0.92 21.84 26.66
CA PHE A 149 -1.65 21.57 25.43
C PHE A 149 -1.81 22.83 24.55
N ASP A 150 -1.87 23.99 25.19
CA ASP A 150 -1.92 25.27 24.48
C ASP A 150 -0.60 25.54 23.73
N GLU A 151 0.55 25.19 24.32
CA GLU A 151 1.84 25.31 23.66
C GLU A 151 1.94 24.36 22.44
N LEU A 152 1.40 23.14 22.54
CA LEU A 152 1.31 22.23 21.40
C LEU A 152 0.48 22.83 20.26
N LEU A 153 -0.69 23.38 20.55
CA LEU A 153 -1.57 23.98 19.52
C LEU A 153 -0.94 25.17 18.80
N GLU A 154 -0.14 25.97 19.52
CA GLU A 154 0.54 27.13 18.93
C GLU A 154 1.75 26.75 18.08
N ASN A 155 2.41 25.62 18.38
CA ASN A 155 3.69 25.26 17.79
C ASN A 155 3.68 23.97 16.95
N VAL A 156 2.49 23.35 16.72
CA VAL A 156 2.42 22.14 15.90
C VAL A 156 2.86 22.41 14.47
N THR A 157 3.73 21.52 13.96
CA THR A 157 4.30 21.59 12.63
C THR A 157 3.91 20.36 11.79
N ASP A 158 4.01 20.48 10.48
CA ASP A 158 3.85 19.37 9.54
C ASP A 158 4.86 18.25 9.78
N GLU A 159 6.10 18.58 10.17
CA GLU A 159 7.12 17.58 10.51
C GLU A 159 6.74 16.78 11.77
N GLN A 160 6.21 17.41 12.81
CA GLN A 160 5.74 16.71 13.99
C GLN A 160 4.57 15.77 13.65
N LEU A 161 3.63 16.18 12.79
CA LEU A 161 2.55 15.31 12.34
C LEU A 161 3.09 14.15 11.49
N ARG A 162 4.08 14.40 10.61
CA ARG A 162 4.75 13.38 9.80
C ARG A 162 5.33 12.25 10.64
N GLN A 163 5.95 12.55 11.80
CA GLN A 163 6.53 11.55 12.69
C GLN A 163 5.50 10.57 13.27
N HIS A 164 4.21 10.90 13.20
CA HIS A 164 3.11 10.03 13.63
C HIS A 164 2.35 9.35 12.48
N LEU A 165 2.73 9.58 11.23
CA LEU A 165 2.20 8.81 10.09
C LEU A 165 2.65 7.35 10.17
N TYR A 166 1.98 6.48 9.45
CA TYR A 166 2.25 5.04 9.48
C TYR A 166 3.66 4.65 8.98
N SER A 167 4.29 5.49 8.16
CA SER A 167 5.63 5.27 7.63
C SER A 167 6.42 6.60 7.60
N PRO A 168 6.80 7.15 8.76
CA PRO A 168 7.45 8.47 8.86
C PRO A 168 8.79 8.55 8.13
N GLU A 169 9.53 7.44 8.06
CA GLU A 169 10.84 7.35 7.41
C GLU A 169 10.74 7.28 5.87
N THR A 170 9.56 7.01 5.33
CA THR A 170 9.36 6.97 3.88
C THR A 170 9.24 8.40 3.35
N PRO A 171 10.01 8.79 2.31
CA PRO A 171 9.92 10.11 1.72
C PRO A 171 8.55 10.33 1.06
N ASP A 172 8.23 11.59 0.78
CA ASP A 172 7.06 11.94 -0.03
C ASP A 172 7.13 11.25 -1.40
N ILE A 173 5.97 10.93 -1.93
CA ILE A 173 5.86 10.19 -3.18
C ILE A 173 6.03 11.15 -4.37
N ASP A 174 7.00 10.88 -5.24
CA ASP A 174 7.20 11.68 -6.47
C ASP A 174 6.15 11.37 -7.54
N LEU A 175 5.78 10.09 -7.67
CA LEU A 175 4.91 9.61 -8.74
C LEU A 175 3.88 8.60 -8.23
N ILE A 176 2.61 8.79 -8.60
CA ILE A 176 1.56 7.80 -8.40
C ILE A 176 1.07 7.30 -9.75
N ILE A 177 1.01 5.99 -9.93
CA ILE A 177 0.38 5.35 -11.08
C ILE A 177 -0.92 4.69 -10.62
N ARG A 178 -2.02 5.06 -11.26
CA ARG A 178 -3.31 4.40 -11.10
C ARG A 178 -3.78 3.81 -12.43
N THR A 179 -4.09 2.52 -12.41
CA THR A 179 -4.63 1.80 -13.57
C THR A 179 -6.14 1.89 -13.64
N SER A 180 -6.73 1.47 -14.77
CA SER A 180 -8.17 1.30 -15.04
C SER A 180 -8.96 2.53 -15.47
N GLY A 181 -8.29 3.63 -15.85
CA GLY A 181 -8.94 4.84 -16.36
C GLY A 181 -9.67 5.70 -15.30
N GLU A 182 -9.51 5.37 -14.02
CA GLU A 182 -10.12 6.13 -12.93
C GLU A 182 -9.22 7.29 -12.50
N SER A 183 -9.71 8.53 -12.63
CA SER A 183 -8.93 9.76 -12.41
C SER A 183 -9.11 10.33 -11.00
N ARG A 184 -8.79 9.57 -9.96
CA ARG A 184 -8.85 9.99 -8.55
C ARG A 184 -7.85 9.19 -7.69
N LEU A 185 -7.43 9.74 -6.55
CA LEU A 185 -6.54 9.06 -5.59
C LEU A 185 -7.32 8.16 -4.62
N SER A 186 -8.61 8.36 -4.46
CA SER A 186 -9.49 7.60 -3.55
C SER A 186 -9.01 7.52 -2.10
N GLY A 187 -8.22 8.49 -1.64
CA GLY A 187 -7.67 8.50 -0.29
C GLY A 187 -6.31 7.82 -0.13
N PHE A 188 -5.64 7.47 -1.23
CA PHE A 188 -4.30 6.91 -1.17
C PHE A 188 -3.25 7.99 -0.85
N LEU A 189 -2.45 7.77 0.19
CA LEU A 189 -1.29 8.57 0.59
C LEU A 189 -1.55 10.09 0.56
N LEU A 190 -2.67 10.55 1.19
CA LEU A 190 -3.14 11.93 1.06
C LEU A 190 -2.11 12.97 1.51
N TRP A 191 -1.36 12.66 2.57
CA TRP A 191 -0.31 13.55 3.08
C TRP A 191 0.92 13.50 2.18
N GLN A 192 1.40 12.31 1.92
CA GLN A 192 2.66 12.06 1.21
C GLN A 192 2.60 12.38 -0.29
N SER A 193 1.38 12.53 -0.85
CA SER A 193 1.17 12.80 -2.28
C SER A 193 0.86 14.26 -2.61
N ALA A 194 1.05 15.18 -1.65
CA ALA A 194 0.70 16.60 -1.84
C ALA A 194 1.37 17.24 -3.07
N TYR A 195 2.54 16.77 -3.43
CA TYR A 195 3.32 17.26 -4.57
C TYR A 195 3.62 16.18 -5.62
N SER A 196 2.97 15.03 -5.54
CA SER A 196 3.17 13.93 -6.49
C SER A 196 2.65 14.26 -7.88
N GLU A 197 3.38 13.83 -8.90
CA GLU A 197 2.79 13.65 -10.22
C GLU A 197 1.88 12.41 -10.21
N VAL A 198 0.75 12.49 -10.94
CA VAL A 198 -0.22 11.39 -10.97
C VAL A 198 -0.51 10.99 -12.40
N ILE A 199 -0.21 9.75 -12.73
CA ILE A 199 -0.50 9.15 -14.03
C ILE A 199 -1.70 8.21 -13.92
N PHE A 200 -2.76 8.54 -14.67
CA PHE A 200 -3.94 7.69 -14.82
C PHE A 200 -3.85 6.92 -16.14
N GLN A 201 -3.86 5.60 -16.06
CA GLN A 201 -3.76 4.73 -17.23
C GLN A 201 -5.05 3.95 -17.45
N ASP A 202 -5.50 3.82 -18.70
CA ASP A 202 -6.73 3.11 -19.06
C ASP A 202 -6.61 1.59 -18.91
N VAL A 203 -5.38 1.05 -18.94
CA VAL A 203 -5.12 -0.39 -18.82
C VAL A 203 -5.55 -0.90 -17.43
N TYR A 204 -6.16 -2.09 -17.37
CA TYR A 204 -6.45 -2.75 -16.11
C TYR A 204 -5.19 -3.33 -15.49
N TRP A 205 -5.07 -3.32 -14.15
CA TRP A 205 -3.87 -3.80 -13.47
C TRP A 205 -3.38 -5.19 -13.93
N PRO A 206 -4.22 -6.23 -14.10
CA PRO A 206 -3.76 -7.53 -14.60
C PRO A 206 -3.13 -7.49 -16.00
N GLU A 207 -3.48 -6.48 -16.82
CA GLU A 207 -2.95 -6.29 -18.18
C GLU A 207 -1.77 -5.30 -18.23
N PHE A 208 -1.39 -4.68 -17.10
CA PHE A 208 -0.34 -3.68 -17.01
C PHE A 208 1.03 -4.29 -17.39
N ARG A 209 1.74 -3.68 -18.30
CA ARG A 209 2.99 -4.21 -18.87
C ARG A 209 4.14 -3.25 -18.58
N LYS A 210 5.37 -3.77 -18.72
CA LYS A 210 6.59 -2.95 -18.59
C LYS A 210 6.58 -1.71 -19.50
N ILE A 211 6.05 -1.83 -20.72
CA ILE A 211 5.94 -0.67 -21.62
C ILE A 211 4.96 0.40 -21.11
N ASP A 212 3.92 -0.01 -20.39
CA ASP A 212 2.95 0.91 -19.80
C ASP A 212 3.53 1.58 -18.54
N PHE A 213 4.42 0.89 -17.82
CA PHE A 213 5.19 1.41 -16.68
C PHE A 213 6.26 2.43 -17.10
N LEU A 214 6.93 2.23 -18.24
CA LEU A 214 8.04 3.09 -18.70
C LEU A 214 7.61 4.32 -19.52
N ARG A 215 6.32 4.56 -19.69
CA ARG A 215 5.77 5.72 -20.43
C ARG A 215 5.43 6.88 -19.53
#